data_5391df95341c615b03caacb4515556e3
#
_entry.id   5391df95341c615b03caacb4515556e3
#
_cell.length_a   1.000
_cell.length_b   1.000
_cell.length_c   1.000
_cell.angle_alpha   90.00
_cell.angle_beta   90.00
_cell.angle_gamma   90.00
#
_symmetry.space_group_name_H-M   'P 1'
#
loop_
_entity.id
_entity.type
_entity.pdbx_description
1 polymer ?
#
loop_
_entity_poly.entity_id
_entity_poly.type
_entity_poly.pdbx_seq_one_letter_code
_entity_poly.pdbx_strand_id
1 'polypeptide(L)'
;MDVHETVQPHLDNLRKLITPTGLFLASTQNVETGYDKAWLRDNVYEALAFEYAGEWDVVQKTYHTLLDIFDKHIDKINWATTNKPFESWQFIHARYNPETLEEFWESWGNKQHDAVGAVLYKLADFEAQGKSVLRNQKDHRTV
;
A
#
# COMPACT_ATOMS: atom_id res chain seq x y z
N MET A 1 -5.92 -32.90 -3.94
CA MET A 1 -4.79 -31.93 -3.97
C MET A 1 -5.13 -30.90 -2.90
N ASP A 2 -4.33 -30.85 -1.86
CA ASP A 2 -4.56 -29.90 -0.75
C ASP A 2 -4.29 -28.48 -1.28
N VAL A 3 -5.27 -27.59 -1.15
CA VAL A 3 -5.14 -26.20 -1.59
C VAL A 3 -3.96 -25.52 -0.88
N HIS A 4 -3.70 -25.86 0.38
CA HIS A 4 -2.55 -25.36 1.13
C HIS A 4 -1.20 -25.72 0.49
N GLU A 5 -1.02 -26.96 0.01
CA GLU A 5 0.22 -27.36 -0.66
C GLU A 5 0.50 -26.57 -1.94
N THR A 6 -0.56 -26.14 -2.63
CA THR A 6 -0.42 -25.38 -3.89
C THR A 6 -0.17 -23.89 -3.64
N VAL A 7 -0.73 -23.33 -2.58
CA VAL A 7 -0.67 -21.88 -2.30
C VAL A 7 0.63 -21.49 -1.57
N GLN A 8 1.15 -22.36 -0.70
CA GLN A 8 2.31 -22.07 0.14
C GLN A 8 3.56 -21.59 -0.63
N PRO A 9 3.99 -22.23 -1.73
CA PRO A 9 5.15 -21.76 -2.50
C PRO A 9 4.98 -20.35 -3.08
N HIS A 10 3.73 -19.95 -3.40
CA HIS A 10 3.43 -18.62 -3.90
C HIS A 10 3.51 -17.58 -2.77
N LEU A 11 2.99 -17.90 -1.59
CA LEU A 11 3.14 -17.05 -0.40
C LEU A 11 4.60 -16.88 -0.01
N ASP A 12 5.41 -17.95 -0.08
CA ASP A 12 6.84 -17.89 0.22
C ASP A 12 7.60 -17.00 -0.79
N ASN A 13 7.16 -16.97 -2.04
CA ASN A 13 7.71 -16.05 -3.03
C ASN A 13 7.32 -14.59 -2.73
N LEU A 14 6.06 -14.33 -2.37
CA LEU A 14 5.62 -13.00 -1.97
C LEU A 14 6.34 -12.51 -0.70
N ARG A 15 6.61 -13.39 0.27
CA ARG A 15 7.37 -13.03 1.48
C ARG A 15 8.77 -12.46 1.18
N LYS A 16 9.41 -12.89 0.09
CA LYS A 16 10.72 -12.36 -0.32
C LYS A 16 10.65 -10.91 -0.76
N LEU A 17 9.47 -10.40 -1.07
CA LEU A 17 9.24 -9.02 -1.46
C LEU A 17 8.97 -8.11 -0.26
N ILE A 18 8.69 -8.67 0.93
CA ILE A 18 8.36 -7.89 2.12
C ILE A 18 9.60 -7.17 2.65
N THR A 19 9.50 -5.87 2.78
CA THR A 19 10.54 -5.02 3.38
C THR A 19 10.41 -4.96 4.91
N PRO A 20 11.42 -4.46 5.63
CA PRO A 20 11.33 -4.27 7.08
C PRO A 20 10.16 -3.40 7.53
N THR A 21 9.69 -2.48 6.71
CA THR A 21 8.51 -1.65 6.99
C THR A 21 7.18 -2.40 6.83
N GLY A 22 7.19 -3.55 6.16
CA GLY A 22 5.99 -4.34 5.84
C GLY A 22 5.38 -4.05 4.48
N LEU A 23 5.96 -3.13 3.71
CA LEU A 23 5.57 -2.94 2.32
C LEU A 23 6.19 -4.03 1.43
N PHE A 24 5.50 -4.35 0.36
CA PHE A 24 6.00 -5.24 -0.68
C PHE A 24 6.68 -4.42 -1.79
N LEU A 25 7.76 -4.97 -2.30
CA LEU A 25 8.37 -4.49 -3.55
C LEU A 25 7.69 -5.20 -4.73
N ALA A 26 7.41 -4.49 -5.80
CA ALA A 26 6.86 -5.12 -7.01
C ALA A 26 7.86 -6.08 -7.70
N SER A 27 9.14 -6.02 -7.35
CA SER A 27 10.19 -6.95 -7.81
C SER A 27 11.36 -6.99 -6.83
N THR A 28 11.98 -8.15 -6.67
CA THR A 28 13.25 -8.32 -5.91
C THR A 28 14.48 -7.83 -6.67
N GLN A 29 14.37 -7.59 -7.97
CA GLN A 29 15.47 -7.18 -8.81
C GLN A 29 15.49 -5.66 -8.94
N ASN A 30 16.69 -5.09 -8.83
CA ASN A 30 16.92 -3.69 -9.15
C ASN A 30 16.80 -3.53 -10.67
N VAL A 31 15.64 -3.07 -11.13
CA VAL A 31 15.34 -2.87 -12.54
C VAL A 31 15.21 -1.38 -12.82
N GLU A 32 15.77 -0.92 -13.95
CA GLU A 32 15.69 0.48 -14.38
C GLU A 32 14.26 1.02 -14.48
N THR A 33 13.28 0.12 -14.56
CA THR A 33 11.86 0.45 -14.65
C THR A 33 11.21 0.89 -13.32
N GLY A 34 11.93 0.85 -12.18
CA GLY A 34 11.43 1.26 -10.86
C GLY A 34 10.47 0.27 -10.20
N TYR A 35 10.47 -1.00 -10.63
CA TYR A 35 9.72 -2.08 -9.98
C TYR A 35 10.34 -2.56 -8.66
N ASP A 36 11.51 -2.07 -8.29
CA ASP A 36 12.14 -2.21 -6.99
C ASP A 36 11.57 -1.24 -5.92
N LYS A 37 10.43 -0.63 -6.19
CA LYS A 37 9.72 0.33 -5.32
C LYS A 37 8.44 -0.30 -4.76
N ALA A 38 7.91 0.32 -3.71
CA ALA A 38 6.62 -0.04 -3.15
C ALA A 38 5.51 0.72 -3.91
N TRP A 39 4.67 -0.02 -4.63
CA TRP A 39 3.51 0.52 -5.32
C TRP A 39 2.25 0.32 -4.48
N LEU A 40 1.41 1.34 -4.34
CA LEU A 40 0.19 1.26 -3.53
C LEU A 40 -0.72 0.12 -3.96
N ARG A 41 -0.96 0.00 -5.27
CA ARG A 41 -1.85 -1.03 -5.81
C ARG A 41 -1.29 -2.43 -5.61
N ASP A 42 -0.01 -2.62 -5.89
CA ASP A 42 0.66 -3.93 -5.72
C ASP A 42 0.58 -4.37 -4.26
N ASN A 43 0.84 -3.46 -3.31
CA ASN A 43 0.73 -3.74 -1.89
C ASN A 43 -0.66 -4.21 -1.46
N VAL A 44 -1.73 -3.65 -2.04
CA VAL A 44 -3.10 -4.10 -1.77
C VAL A 44 -3.32 -5.54 -2.26
N TYR A 45 -2.89 -5.86 -3.49
CA TYR A 45 -3.07 -7.19 -4.06
C TYR A 45 -2.19 -8.25 -3.40
N GLU A 46 -0.97 -7.90 -3.05
CA GLU A 46 -0.04 -8.80 -2.35
C GLU A 46 -0.54 -9.10 -0.93
N ALA A 47 -0.97 -8.07 -0.18
CA ALA A 47 -1.58 -8.26 1.14
C ALA A 47 -2.87 -9.10 1.09
N LEU A 48 -3.63 -9.04 0.00
CA LEU A 48 -4.84 -9.83 -0.19
C LEU A 48 -4.54 -11.34 -0.18
N ALA A 49 -3.39 -11.78 -0.71
CA ALA A 49 -2.98 -13.18 -0.66
C ALA A 49 -2.77 -13.66 0.79
N PHE A 50 -2.17 -12.82 1.63
CA PHE A 50 -1.97 -13.11 3.06
C PHE A 50 -3.26 -13.04 3.86
N GLU A 51 -4.18 -12.15 3.50
CA GLU A 51 -5.53 -12.10 4.09
C GLU A 51 -6.28 -13.42 3.87
N TYR A 52 -6.28 -13.93 2.65
CA TYR A 52 -6.90 -15.23 2.33
C TYR A 52 -6.20 -16.42 3.00
N ALA A 53 -4.90 -16.32 3.22
CA ALA A 53 -4.13 -17.31 3.95
C ALA A 53 -4.32 -17.23 5.48
N GLY A 54 -4.99 -16.22 5.99
CA GLY A 54 -5.19 -15.98 7.43
C GLY A 54 -3.98 -15.40 8.14
N GLU A 55 -2.99 -14.90 7.42
CA GLU A 55 -1.76 -14.31 7.97
C GLU A 55 -1.95 -12.82 8.28
N TRP A 56 -2.78 -12.57 9.28
CA TRP A 56 -3.28 -11.25 9.61
C TRP A 56 -2.19 -10.26 10.04
N ASP A 57 -1.12 -10.75 10.67
CA ASP A 57 0.00 -9.89 11.11
C ASP A 57 0.70 -9.21 9.91
N VAL A 58 0.84 -9.93 8.78
CA VAL A 58 1.40 -9.38 7.55
C VAL A 58 0.47 -8.29 7.01
N VAL A 59 -0.84 -8.59 6.94
CA VAL A 59 -1.86 -7.65 6.46
C VAL A 59 -1.86 -6.37 7.29
N GLN A 60 -1.93 -6.49 8.61
CA GLN A 60 -1.93 -5.33 9.52
C GLN A 60 -0.68 -4.48 9.32
N LYS A 61 0.49 -5.10 9.28
CA LYS A 61 1.75 -4.36 9.12
C LYS A 61 1.78 -3.58 7.81
N THR A 62 1.35 -4.20 6.71
CA THR A 62 1.28 -3.54 5.40
C THR A 62 0.35 -2.32 5.44
N TYR A 63 -0.88 -2.48 5.95
CA TYR A 63 -1.85 -1.38 6.00
C TYR A 63 -1.47 -0.29 7.00
N HIS A 64 -0.79 -0.61 8.11
CA HIS A 64 -0.23 0.40 9.00
C HIS A 64 0.78 1.28 8.27
N THR A 65 1.64 0.69 7.44
CA THR A 65 2.62 1.47 6.68
C THR A 65 1.97 2.26 5.53
N LEU A 66 0.93 1.73 4.89
CA LEU A 66 0.15 2.50 3.90
C LEU A 66 -0.54 3.72 4.54
N LEU A 67 -1.06 3.58 5.77
CA LEU A 67 -1.60 4.68 6.55
C LEU A 67 -0.51 5.69 6.92
N ASP A 68 0.69 5.23 7.29
CA ASP A 68 1.83 6.10 7.58
C ASP A 68 2.28 6.91 6.35
N ILE A 69 2.18 6.32 5.14
CA ILE A 69 2.39 7.07 3.88
C ILE A 69 1.37 8.20 3.75
N PHE A 70 0.08 7.89 3.87
CA PHE A 70 -0.97 8.91 3.74
C PHE A 70 -0.84 10.00 4.79
N ASP A 71 -0.50 9.62 6.00
CA ASP A 71 -0.28 10.53 7.11
C ASP A 71 0.94 11.44 6.90
N LYS A 72 2.01 10.90 6.38
CA LYS A 72 3.21 11.66 6.01
C LYS A 72 2.92 12.72 4.93
N HIS A 73 2.01 12.41 4.02
CA HIS A 73 1.63 13.28 2.90
C HIS A 73 0.26 13.97 3.11
N ILE A 74 -0.19 14.07 4.37
CA ILE A 74 -1.54 14.56 4.71
C ILE A 74 -1.79 16.00 4.26
N ASP A 75 -0.77 16.86 4.25
CA ASP A 75 -0.91 18.24 3.80
C ASP A 75 -1.28 18.33 2.32
N LYS A 76 -0.71 17.44 1.50
CA LYS A 76 -1.05 17.30 0.08
C LYS A 76 -2.49 16.83 -0.09
N ILE A 77 -2.92 15.84 0.70
CA ILE A 77 -4.29 15.32 0.69
C ILE A 77 -5.26 16.45 1.07
N ASN A 78 -5.01 17.14 2.17
CA ASN A 78 -5.85 18.24 2.65
C ASN A 78 -5.92 19.38 1.60
N TRP A 79 -4.81 19.72 0.97
CA TRP A 79 -4.80 20.73 -0.08
C TRP A 79 -5.69 20.32 -1.25
N ALA A 80 -5.65 19.05 -1.67
CA ALA A 80 -6.42 18.52 -2.79
C ALA A 80 -7.94 18.44 -2.50
N THR A 81 -8.39 18.49 -1.25
CA THR A 81 -9.82 18.53 -0.93
C THR A 81 -10.48 19.85 -1.31
N THR A 82 -9.72 20.93 -1.36
CA THR A 82 -10.22 22.28 -1.65
C THR A 82 -9.66 22.86 -2.96
N ASN A 83 -8.66 22.24 -3.54
CA ASN A 83 -8.01 22.67 -4.75
C ASN A 83 -8.00 21.53 -5.77
N LYS A 84 -8.12 21.88 -7.05
CA LYS A 84 -8.02 20.89 -8.11
C LYS A 84 -6.54 20.66 -8.47
N PRO A 85 -5.98 19.47 -8.23
CA PRO A 85 -4.61 19.17 -8.64
C PRO A 85 -4.46 19.18 -10.16
N PHE A 86 -3.37 19.74 -10.67
CA PHE A 86 -2.99 19.77 -12.09
C PHE A 86 -1.61 19.13 -12.31
N GLU A 87 -0.66 19.49 -11.45
CA GLU A 87 0.71 19.04 -11.54
C GLU A 87 0.90 17.67 -10.89
N SER A 88 1.85 16.91 -11.38
CA SER A 88 2.09 15.55 -10.90
C SER A 88 2.41 15.48 -9.40
N TRP A 89 3.15 16.44 -8.88
CA TRP A 89 3.53 16.52 -7.46
C TRP A 89 2.36 16.88 -6.51
N GLN A 90 1.23 17.32 -7.05
CA GLN A 90 0.02 17.67 -6.28
C GLN A 90 -0.88 16.47 -5.97
N PHE A 91 -0.65 15.33 -6.61
CA PHE A 91 -1.39 14.09 -6.38
C PHE A 91 -0.63 13.20 -5.39
N ILE A 92 -1.36 12.34 -4.68
CA ILE A 92 -0.75 11.21 -4.00
C ILE A 92 -0.06 10.34 -5.05
N HIS A 93 1.19 10.05 -4.84
CA HIS A 93 1.99 9.27 -5.78
C HIS A 93 1.59 7.79 -5.74
N ALA A 94 1.77 7.10 -6.87
CA ALA A 94 1.45 5.67 -6.96
C ALA A 94 2.52 4.77 -6.32
N ARG A 95 3.75 5.28 -6.13
CA ARG A 95 4.90 4.52 -5.64
C ARG A 95 5.73 5.31 -4.65
N TYR A 96 6.33 4.58 -3.71
CA TYR A 96 7.06 5.14 -2.58
C TYR A 96 8.38 4.41 -2.34
N ASN A 97 9.32 5.11 -1.74
CA ASN A 97 10.50 4.49 -1.17
C ASN A 97 10.06 3.62 0.01
N PRO A 98 10.35 2.32 0.02
CA PRO A 98 9.84 1.40 1.04
C PRO A 98 10.43 1.62 2.43
N GLU A 99 11.56 2.32 2.55
CA GLU A 99 12.22 2.60 3.83
C GLU A 99 11.84 3.97 4.38
N THR A 100 11.89 5.01 3.53
CA THR A 100 11.67 6.39 3.94
C THR A 100 10.23 6.85 3.81
N LEU A 101 9.39 6.12 3.07
CA LEU A 101 8.01 6.44 2.70
C LEU A 101 7.88 7.76 1.91
N GLU A 102 8.98 8.20 1.29
CA GLU A 102 9.00 9.37 0.43
C GLU A 102 8.55 9.03 -0.99
N GLU A 103 7.93 10.00 -1.64
CA GLU A 103 7.59 9.93 -3.05
C GLU A 103 8.83 10.02 -3.94
N PHE A 104 8.75 9.47 -5.13
CA PHE A 104 9.74 9.67 -6.17
C PHE A 104 9.36 10.89 -7.02
N TRP A 105 10.31 11.83 -7.16
CA TRP A 105 10.12 13.08 -7.89
C TRP A 105 10.12 12.93 -9.43
N GLU A 106 10.24 11.73 -9.93
CA GLU A 106 10.20 11.46 -11.36
C GLU A 106 8.81 11.74 -11.92
N SER A 107 8.78 12.33 -13.11
CA SER A 107 7.54 12.52 -13.86
C SER A 107 7.00 11.18 -14.31
N TRP A 108 6.16 10.58 -13.51
CA TRP A 108 5.46 9.33 -13.79
C TRP A 108 3.95 9.54 -13.67
N GLY A 109 3.17 8.66 -14.31
CA GLY A 109 1.71 8.70 -14.26
C GLY A 109 1.16 8.51 -12.84
N ASN A 110 1.20 9.57 -12.04
CA ASN A 110 0.73 9.61 -10.66
C ASN A 110 -0.79 9.84 -10.52
N LYS A 111 -1.51 10.02 -11.62
CA LYS A 111 -2.98 10.06 -11.64
C LYS A 111 -3.56 8.64 -11.58
N GLN A 112 -3.19 7.88 -10.55
CA GLN A 112 -3.65 6.51 -10.34
C GLN A 112 -4.60 6.48 -9.13
N HIS A 113 -5.77 7.08 -9.28
CA HIS A 113 -6.80 7.17 -8.23
C HIS A 113 -7.34 5.80 -7.82
N ASP A 114 -7.29 4.82 -8.74
CA ASP A 114 -7.63 3.43 -8.47
C ASP A 114 -6.76 2.83 -7.36
N ALA A 115 -5.47 3.16 -7.31
CA ALA A 115 -4.56 2.67 -6.28
C ALA A 115 -4.94 3.19 -4.88
N VAL A 116 -5.23 4.49 -4.76
CA VAL A 116 -5.73 5.09 -3.50
C VAL A 116 -7.09 4.51 -3.15
N GLY A 117 -8.00 4.42 -4.12
CA GLY A 117 -9.32 3.84 -3.95
C GLY A 117 -9.28 2.39 -3.46
N ALA A 118 -8.33 1.59 -3.93
CA ALA A 118 -8.16 0.21 -3.48
C ALA A 118 -7.74 0.13 -2.01
N VAL A 119 -6.83 1.00 -1.55
CA VAL A 119 -6.45 1.07 -0.13
C VAL A 119 -7.64 1.45 0.73
N LEU A 120 -8.37 2.52 0.38
CA LEU A 120 -9.54 2.99 1.14
C LEU A 120 -10.65 1.94 1.17
N TYR A 121 -10.91 1.27 0.04
CA TYR A 121 -11.88 0.19 -0.02
C TYR A 121 -11.54 -0.93 0.96
N LYS A 122 -10.28 -1.38 0.99
CA LYS A 122 -9.87 -2.46 1.89
C LYS A 122 -9.90 -2.03 3.36
N LEU A 123 -9.56 -0.79 3.69
CA LEU A 123 -9.71 -0.29 5.05
C LEU A 123 -11.18 -0.33 5.50
N ALA A 124 -12.10 0.11 4.65
CA ALA A 124 -13.54 0.03 4.93
C ALA A 124 -14.04 -1.42 5.03
N ASP A 125 -13.54 -2.32 4.17
CA ASP A 125 -13.86 -3.74 4.20
C ASP A 125 -13.41 -4.39 5.52
N PHE A 126 -12.22 -4.09 6.03
CA PHE A 126 -11.74 -4.57 7.32
C PHE A 126 -12.59 -4.07 8.49
N GLU A 127 -13.01 -2.80 8.47
CA GLU A 127 -13.94 -2.26 9.47
C GLU A 127 -15.27 -3.02 9.43
N ALA A 128 -15.82 -3.25 8.25
CA ALA A 128 -17.08 -3.97 8.07
C ALA A 128 -17.00 -5.44 8.55
N GLN A 129 -15.81 -6.06 8.47
CA GLN A 129 -15.57 -7.41 8.96
C GLN A 129 -15.24 -7.46 10.48
N GLY A 130 -15.16 -6.32 11.16
CA GLY A 130 -14.73 -6.25 12.56
C GLY A 130 -13.23 -6.54 12.75
N LYS A 131 -12.44 -6.38 11.72
CA LYS A 131 -10.99 -6.61 11.68
C LYS A 131 -10.23 -5.29 11.45
N SER A 132 -10.60 -4.25 12.20
CA SER A 132 -10.00 -2.94 12.03
C SER A 132 -8.47 -2.97 12.08
N VAL A 133 -7.87 -2.26 11.14
CA VAL A 133 -6.43 -1.96 11.11
C VAL A 133 -6.14 -0.51 11.49
N LEU A 134 -7.17 0.29 11.76
CA LEU A 134 -7.01 1.67 12.21
C LEU A 134 -6.54 1.68 13.66
N ARG A 135 -5.40 2.30 13.92
CA ARG A 135 -4.71 2.26 15.23
C ARG A 135 -5.21 3.29 16.23
N ASN A 136 -5.71 4.42 15.70
CA ASN A 136 -6.04 5.59 16.53
C ASN A 136 -6.89 6.61 15.75
N GLN A 137 -7.27 7.71 16.44
CA GLN A 137 -8.06 8.78 15.83
C GLN A 137 -7.36 9.52 14.66
N LYS A 138 -6.03 9.46 14.58
CA LYS A 138 -5.30 10.06 13.46
C LYS A 138 -5.55 9.25 12.19
N ASP A 139 -5.42 7.93 12.27
CA ASP A 139 -5.75 7.03 11.16
C ASP A 139 -7.20 7.26 10.67
N HIS A 140 -8.16 7.36 11.58
CA HIS A 140 -9.57 7.66 11.25
C HIS A 140 -9.79 9.01 10.55
N ARG A 141 -8.89 9.96 10.70
CA ARG A 141 -8.99 11.26 10.02
C ARG A 141 -8.25 11.29 8.69
N THR A 142 -7.37 10.34 8.48
CA THR A 142 -6.57 10.20 7.25
C THR A 142 -7.37 9.50 6.15
N VAL A 143 -8.31 8.66 6.51
CA VAL A 143 -9.21 7.92 5.61
C VAL A 143 -10.61 8.50 5.60
#